data_8df7f3ef11efe57463ab59b7e96fa55d
#
_entry.id   8df7f3ef11efe57463ab59b7e96fa55d
#
_cell.length_a   1.000
_cell.length_b   1.000
_cell.length_c   1.000
_cell.angle_alpha   90.00
_cell.angle_beta   90.00
_cell.angle_gamma   90.00
#
_symmetry.space_group_name_H-M   'P 1'
#
loop_
_entity.id
_entity.type
_entity.pdbx_description
1 polymer ?
#
loop_
_entity_poly.entity_id
_entity_poly.type
_entity_poly.pdbx_seq_one_letter_code
_entity_poly.pdbx_strand_id
1 'polypeptide(L)'
;MNTCWKMRTIAATVLTLTASAGAQAASITANAVSIGGTGTCQTFLGSPILVAGNCANANVVQALNGAGNVELASEPDVAAGKFTTLRGTLGGQSIVLSSLVATDWTVALSTKYITEAFASAGRTTFLPGQLPALVGLFQAGGYVEVSNPNVSYVENDADGWTYVGLDGFINTTPLLNSLIAAVNAALPVGVAPIAPLTQPSQVSEVVKVQLYEGGSWHYLYGFSATETGYSAGDPPFFSYTGAYRLRVPEPESLALLGIGLVGLCLGRRRRV
;
A
#
# COMPACT_ATOMS: atom_id res chain seq x y z
N MET A 1 -27.74 63.07 35.12
CA MET A 1 -27.76 61.64 35.48
C MET A 1 -26.87 60.92 34.51
N ASN A 2 -25.63 60.62 34.94
CA ASN A 2 -24.60 59.98 34.09
C ASN A 2 -24.52 58.51 34.44
N THR A 3 -24.91 57.64 33.49
CA THR A 3 -24.76 56.20 33.64
C THR A 3 -23.50 55.75 32.91
N CYS A 4 -22.47 55.50 33.68
CA CYS A 4 -21.16 55.02 33.22
C CYS A 4 -21.26 53.54 32.91
N TRP A 5 -21.12 53.17 31.65
CA TRP A 5 -21.11 51.78 31.17
C TRP A 5 -19.67 51.23 31.29
N LYS A 6 -19.43 50.36 32.26
CA LYS A 6 -18.18 49.64 32.43
C LYS A 6 -18.06 48.53 31.39
N MET A 7 -17.25 48.74 30.34
CA MET A 7 -16.80 47.66 29.47
C MET A 7 -15.85 46.74 30.26
N ARG A 8 -16.29 45.47 30.44
CA ARG A 8 -15.42 44.40 30.92
C ARG A 8 -14.69 43.82 29.69
N THR A 9 -13.42 44.13 29.58
CA THR A 9 -12.51 43.50 28.64
C THR A 9 -12.27 42.05 29.05
N ILE A 10 -12.81 41.10 28.30
CA ILE A 10 -12.49 39.68 28.47
C ILE A 10 -11.21 39.44 27.65
N ALA A 11 -10.10 39.31 28.34
CA ALA A 11 -8.85 38.86 27.74
C ALA A 11 -9.00 37.38 27.38
N ALA A 12 -9.15 37.09 26.09
CA ALA A 12 -9.07 35.74 25.56
C ALA A 12 -7.58 35.37 25.48
N THR A 13 -7.11 34.60 26.46
CA THR A 13 -5.78 33.97 26.39
C THR A 13 -5.84 32.88 25.33
N VAL A 14 -5.32 33.17 24.15
CA VAL A 14 -5.05 32.15 23.11
C VAL A 14 -3.84 31.36 23.57
N LEU A 15 -4.07 30.15 24.07
CA LEU A 15 -3.01 29.18 24.33
C LEU A 15 -2.51 28.68 22.98
N THR A 16 -1.49 29.28 22.43
CA THR A 16 -0.74 28.73 21.30
C THR A 16 0.13 27.59 21.83
N LEU A 17 -0.37 26.35 21.72
CA LEU A 17 0.50 25.16 21.80
C LEU A 17 1.39 25.15 20.57
N THR A 18 2.58 25.72 20.65
CA THR A 18 3.67 25.48 19.72
C THR A 18 4.38 24.20 20.15
N ALA A 19 3.80 23.06 19.86
CA ALA A 19 4.53 21.80 19.85
C ALA A 19 5.20 21.65 18.48
N SER A 20 6.22 22.46 18.21
CA SER A 20 7.19 22.17 17.14
C SER A 20 8.26 21.23 17.70
N ALA A 21 7.86 20.00 18.06
CA ALA A 21 8.79 18.90 17.97
C ALA A 21 9.02 18.68 16.47
N GLY A 22 10.20 19.03 15.96
CA GLY A 22 10.58 18.66 14.60
C GLY A 22 10.38 17.15 14.46
N ALA A 23 9.33 16.74 13.75
CA ALA A 23 9.08 15.34 13.48
C ALA A 23 10.24 14.87 12.59
N GLN A 24 11.20 14.17 13.17
CA GLN A 24 12.21 13.46 12.40
C GLN A 24 11.48 12.30 11.71
N ALA A 25 11.76 12.10 10.43
CA ALA A 25 11.31 10.91 9.72
C ALA A 25 11.74 9.68 10.55
N ALA A 26 10.75 8.88 10.97
CA ALA A 26 11.01 7.69 11.76
C ALA A 26 10.95 6.49 10.82
N SER A 27 11.97 5.65 10.85
CA SER A 27 11.98 4.34 10.19
C SER A 27 11.72 3.22 11.20
N ILE A 28 11.33 2.03 10.72
CA ILE A 28 11.18 0.85 11.57
C ILE A 28 12.54 0.51 12.21
N THR A 29 12.56 0.30 13.52
CA THR A 29 13.77 -0.02 14.28
C THR A 29 13.97 -1.51 14.48
N ALA A 30 15.22 -1.98 14.53
CA ALA A 30 15.64 -3.37 14.64
C ALA A 30 14.98 -4.18 15.77
N ASN A 31 14.74 -3.55 16.90
CA ASN A 31 14.21 -4.24 18.09
C ASN A 31 12.69 -4.41 18.08
N ALA A 32 12.02 -3.92 17.05
CA ALA A 32 10.56 -3.90 16.95
C ALA A 32 10.01 -4.70 15.76
N VAL A 33 10.89 -5.41 15.02
CA VAL A 33 10.47 -6.20 13.85
C VAL A 33 10.26 -7.65 14.22
N SER A 34 9.13 -8.23 13.80
CA SER A 34 8.87 -9.66 13.86
C SER A 34 8.17 -10.13 12.59
N ILE A 35 8.55 -11.32 12.12
CA ILE A 35 7.91 -12.01 11.01
C ILE A 35 6.96 -13.06 11.59
N GLY A 36 5.75 -13.15 11.01
CA GLY A 36 4.72 -14.10 11.40
C GLY A 36 3.94 -14.60 10.19
N GLY A 37 2.88 -15.37 10.43
CA GLY A 37 2.09 -16.00 9.39
C GLY A 37 2.50 -17.45 9.12
N THR A 38 2.05 -18.01 8.01
CA THR A 38 2.28 -19.42 7.58
C THR A 38 3.07 -19.52 6.28
N GLY A 39 3.29 -18.40 5.61
CA GLY A 39 4.10 -18.30 4.40
C GLY A 39 5.57 -18.09 4.70
N THR A 40 6.38 -18.16 3.68
CA THR A 40 7.81 -17.86 3.72
C THR A 40 8.08 -16.36 3.83
N CYS A 41 9.31 -16.01 4.15
CA CYS A 41 9.83 -14.67 4.08
C CYS A 41 11.25 -14.73 3.52
N GLN A 42 11.57 -13.79 2.65
CA GLN A 42 12.89 -13.66 2.08
C GLN A 42 13.34 -12.20 2.10
N THR A 43 14.61 -11.94 2.36
CA THR A 43 15.22 -10.64 2.18
C THR A 43 16.07 -10.64 0.92
N PHE A 44 16.08 -9.52 0.22
CA PHE A 44 16.95 -9.29 -0.92
C PHE A 44 17.80 -8.07 -0.61
N LEU A 45 19.12 -8.28 -0.50
CA LEU A 45 20.08 -7.26 -0.09
C LEU A 45 21.14 -7.05 -1.15
N GLY A 46 21.60 -5.81 -1.30
CA GLY A 46 22.70 -5.46 -2.21
C GLY A 46 22.26 -4.44 -3.27
N SER A 47 23.25 -3.94 -4.03
CA SER A 47 23.04 -3.01 -5.14
C SER A 47 24.26 -3.05 -6.05
N PRO A 48 24.13 -3.09 -7.39
CA PRO A 48 22.88 -3.21 -8.17
C PRO A 48 22.32 -4.64 -8.26
N ILE A 49 22.99 -5.62 -7.68
CA ILE A 49 22.58 -7.03 -7.71
C ILE A 49 22.04 -7.38 -6.33
N LEU A 50 20.77 -7.77 -6.28
CA LEU A 50 20.14 -8.25 -5.07
C LEU A 50 20.51 -9.72 -4.80
N VAL A 51 20.82 -10.02 -3.54
CA VAL A 51 21.16 -11.37 -3.07
C VAL A 51 20.11 -11.82 -2.06
N ALA A 52 19.53 -12.98 -2.32
CA ALA A 52 18.54 -13.59 -1.45
C ALA A 52 19.14 -13.98 -0.10
N GLY A 53 18.41 -13.68 0.99
CA GLY A 53 18.76 -13.96 2.36
C GLY A 53 17.57 -14.41 3.19
N ASN A 54 17.82 -14.78 4.44
CA ASN A 54 16.76 -15.11 5.38
C ASN A 54 16.18 -13.85 6.07
N CYS A 55 15.00 -13.98 6.66
CA CYS A 55 14.35 -12.93 7.42
C CYS A 55 14.76 -12.88 8.90
N ALA A 56 16.04 -13.04 9.21
CA ALA A 56 16.54 -12.65 10.52
C ALA A 56 16.32 -11.14 10.72
N ASN A 57 15.99 -10.73 11.94
CA ASN A 57 15.65 -9.31 12.21
C ASN A 57 16.69 -8.31 11.69
N ALA A 58 17.99 -8.64 11.79
CA ALA A 58 19.04 -7.77 11.27
C ALA A 58 18.95 -7.57 9.74
N ASN A 59 18.70 -8.64 9.00
CA ASN A 59 18.55 -8.57 7.54
C ASN A 59 17.29 -7.81 7.13
N VAL A 60 16.17 -8.05 7.82
CA VAL A 60 14.91 -7.33 7.57
C VAL A 60 15.10 -5.83 7.80
N VAL A 61 15.73 -5.44 8.90
CA VAL A 61 16.00 -4.03 9.19
C VAL A 61 16.95 -3.41 8.18
N GLN A 62 17.99 -4.14 7.77
CA GLN A 62 18.91 -3.69 6.73
C GLN A 62 18.17 -3.46 5.41
N ALA A 63 17.30 -4.37 5.01
CA ALA A 63 16.48 -4.25 3.80
C ALA A 63 15.58 -3.00 3.87
N LEU A 64 14.83 -2.84 4.98
CA LEU A 64 13.89 -1.74 5.17
C LEU A 64 14.55 -0.35 5.36
N ASN A 65 15.85 -0.30 5.52
CA ASN A 65 16.64 0.94 5.57
C ASN A 65 17.29 1.31 4.21
N GLY A 66 16.75 0.78 3.11
CA GLY A 66 17.15 1.16 1.76
C GLY A 66 18.30 0.34 1.15
N ALA A 67 18.68 -0.79 1.79
CA ALA A 67 19.71 -1.70 1.25
C ALA A 67 19.11 -2.85 0.41
N GLY A 68 17.79 -2.87 0.21
CA GLY A 68 17.08 -3.91 -0.52
C GLY A 68 15.59 -3.93 -0.20
N ASN A 69 15.00 -5.13 -0.17
CA ASN A 69 13.60 -5.31 0.16
C ASN A 69 13.35 -6.62 0.94
N VAL A 70 12.14 -6.74 1.47
CA VAL A 70 11.62 -7.92 2.16
C VAL A 70 10.42 -8.44 1.40
N GLU A 71 10.51 -9.62 0.82
CA GLU A 71 9.41 -10.33 0.20
C GLU A 71 8.56 -11.03 1.28
N LEU A 72 7.28 -10.72 1.28
CA LEU A 72 6.29 -11.33 2.18
C LEU A 72 5.51 -12.41 1.45
N ALA A 73 5.78 -13.66 1.78
CA ALA A 73 5.38 -14.89 1.12
C ALA A 73 6.03 -15.06 -0.26
N SER A 74 5.99 -16.27 -0.78
CA SER A 74 6.31 -16.58 -2.17
C SER A 74 5.02 -16.84 -2.94
N GLU A 75 5.07 -16.78 -4.27
CA GLU A 75 3.93 -17.14 -5.12
C GLU A 75 3.35 -18.52 -4.79
N PRO A 76 4.16 -19.60 -4.61
CA PRO A 76 3.62 -20.90 -4.19
C PRO A 76 2.91 -20.87 -2.84
N ASP A 77 3.35 -20.04 -1.90
CA ASP A 77 2.67 -19.88 -0.61
C ASP A 77 1.34 -19.17 -0.77
N VAL A 78 1.30 -18.07 -1.54
CA VAL A 78 0.07 -17.34 -1.85
C VAL A 78 -0.94 -18.27 -2.55
N ALA A 79 -0.49 -19.05 -3.54
CA ALA A 79 -1.33 -20.03 -4.24
C ALA A 79 -1.85 -21.11 -3.28
N ALA A 80 -1.08 -21.47 -2.25
CA ALA A 80 -1.48 -22.42 -1.20
C ALA A 80 -2.34 -21.78 -0.08
N GLY A 81 -2.70 -20.50 -0.19
CA GLY A 81 -3.48 -19.77 0.82
C GLY A 81 -2.69 -19.39 2.07
N LYS A 82 -1.37 -19.42 2.00
CA LYS A 82 -0.49 -18.97 3.10
C LYS A 82 -0.15 -17.50 2.94
N PHE A 83 0.12 -16.84 4.06
CA PHE A 83 0.50 -15.42 4.09
C PHE A 83 1.67 -15.21 5.06
N THR A 84 2.38 -14.12 4.85
CA THR A 84 3.45 -13.66 5.74
C THR A 84 3.14 -12.26 6.23
N THR A 85 3.37 -12.02 7.53
CA THR A 85 3.22 -10.70 8.15
C THR A 85 4.57 -10.18 8.61
N LEU A 86 4.77 -8.88 8.41
CA LEU A 86 5.85 -8.11 9.01
C LEU A 86 5.22 -7.15 10.02
N ARG A 87 5.62 -7.26 11.28
CA ARG A 87 5.18 -6.37 12.36
C ARG A 87 6.34 -5.50 12.78
N GLY A 88 6.05 -4.25 13.08
CA GLY A 88 7.06 -3.32 13.56
C GLY A 88 6.46 -2.20 14.38
N THR A 89 7.33 -1.33 14.88
CA THR A 89 6.93 -0.09 15.55
C THR A 89 7.52 1.09 14.78
N LEU A 90 6.68 2.05 14.46
CA LEU A 90 7.02 3.24 13.71
C LEU A 90 6.53 4.47 14.49
N GLY A 91 7.46 5.33 14.94
CA GLY A 91 7.09 6.50 15.75
C GLY A 91 6.32 6.15 17.04
N GLY A 92 6.55 4.98 17.62
CA GLY A 92 5.86 4.48 18.81
C GLY A 92 4.51 3.81 18.54
N GLN A 93 4.05 3.75 17.28
CA GLN A 93 2.83 3.07 16.89
C GLN A 93 3.13 1.71 16.25
N SER A 94 2.29 0.72 16.54
CA SER A 94 2.37 -0.59 15.88
C SER A 94 1.92 -0.49 14.43
N ILE A 95 2.67 -1.11 13.52
CA ILE A 95 2.31 -1.30 12.13
C ILE A 95 2.45 -2.77 11.76
N VAL A 96 1.49 -3.26 10.99
CA VAL A 96 1.50 -4.62 10.44
C VAL A 96 1.35 -4.54 8.93
N LEU A 97 2.27 -5.15 8.21
CA LEU A 97 2.17 -5.36 6.78
C LEU A 97 1.97 -6.86 6.52
N SER A 98 1.26 -7.21 5.47
CA SER A 98 1.04 -8.62 5.13
C SER A 98 0.92 -8.80 3.62
N SER A 99 1.39 -9.95 3.14
CA SER A 99 0.98 -10.48 1.84
C SER A 99 -0.53 -10.75 1.80
N LEU A 100 -1.10 -10.89 0.61
CA LEU A 100 -2.50 -11.18 0.40
C LEU A 100 -2.71 -12.67 0.11
N VAL A 101 -3.92 -13.14 0.39
CA VAL A 101 -4.41 -14.46 -0.01
C VAL A 101 -5.71 -14.33 -0.81
N ALA A 102 -6.18 -15.38 -1.44
CA ALA A 102 -7.38 -15.38 -2.28
C ALA A 102 -8.59 -14.67 -1.64
N THR A 103 -8.80 -14.86 -0.34
CA THR A 103 -9.92 -14.25 0.40
C THR A 103 -9.83 -12.75 0.58
N ASP A 104 -8.65 -12.16 0.46
CA ASP A 104 -8.46 -10.69 0.48
C ASP A 104 -8.97 -10.06 -0.83
N TRP A 105 -8.89 -10.80 -1.93
CA TRP A 105 -9.28 -10.35 -3.26
C TRP A 105 -10.79 -10.42 -3.48
N THR A 106 -11.52 -9.57 -2.75
CA THR A 106 -12.97 -9.40 -2.99
C THR A 106 -13.23 -8.92 -4.41
N VAL A 107 -14.44 -9.12 -4.92
CA VAL A 107 -14.83 -8.62 -6.25
C VAL A 107 -14.58 -7.10 -6.35
N ALA A 108 -14.85 -6.35 -5.28
CA ALA A 108 -14.62 -4.90 -5.26
C ALA A 108 -13.14 -4.55 -5.39
N LEU A 109 -12.25 -5.17 -4.60
CA LEU A 109 -10.81 -4.92 -4.67
C LEU A 109 -10.24 -5.34 -6.02
N SER A 110 -10.59 -6.54 -6.50
CA SER A 110 -10.14 -7.05 -7.80
C SER A 110 -10.58 -6.17 -8.96
N THR A 111 -11.85 -5.73 -8.96
CA THR A 111 -12.37 -4.82 -10.00
C THR A 111 -11.62 -3.49 -9.97
N LYS A 112 -11.42 -2.91 -8.78
CA LYS A 112 -10.70 -1.65 -8.63
C LYS A 112 -9.27 -1.80 -9.15
N TYR A 113 -8.52 -2.80 -8.66
CA TYR A 113 -7.12 -3.03 -9.05
C TYR A 113 -6.97 -3.23 -10.56
N ILE A 114 -7.75 -4.15 -11.17
CA ILE A 114 -7.71 -4.43 -12.61
C ILE A 114 -8.06 -3.16 -13.42
N THR A 115 -9.11 -2.44 -13.04
CA THR A 115 -9.52 -1.22 -13.76
C THR A 115 -8.40 -0.17 -13.74
N GLU A 116 -7.77 0.05 -12.59
CA GLU A 116 -6.71 1.04 -12.43
C GLU A 116 -5.41 0.57 -13.12
N ALA A 117 -5.08 -0.73 -13.07
CA ALA A 117 -3.95 -1.31 -13.78
C ALA A 117 -4.06 -1.10 -15.30
N PHE A 118 -5.24 -1.36 -15.86
CA PHE A 118 -5.46 -1.14 -17.30
C PHE A 118 -5.52 0.35 -17.65
N ALA A 119 -6.06 1.18 -16.76
CA ALA A 119 -6.08 2.64 -16.95
C ALA A 119 -4.66 3.23 -16.97
N SER A 120 -3.73 2.71 -16.18
CA SER A 120 -2.32 3.13 -16.19
C SER A 120 -1.65 2.87 -17.55
N ALA A 121 -2.12 1.86 -18.28
CA ALA A 121 -1.69 1.55 -19.65
C ALA A 121 -2.57 2.22 -20.74
N GLY A 122 -3.37 3.23 -20.37
CA GLY A 122 -4.22 3.99 -21.29
C GLY A 122 -5.55 3.32 -21.69
N ARG A 123 -5.91 2.19 -21.08
CA ARG A 123 -7.20 1.52 -21.32
C ARG A 123 -8.20 1.82 -20.23
N THR A 124 -9.14 2.70 -20.50
CA THR A 124 -10.18 3.13 -19.55
C THR A 124 -11.58 2.55 -19.85
N THR A 125 -11.74 1.84 -20.98
CA THR A 125 -13.03 1.28 -21.41
C THR A 125 -12.93 -0.18 -21.77
N PHE A 126 -13.98 -0.92 -21.43
CA PHE A 126 -14.16 -2.32 -21.76
C PHE A 126 -15.53 -2.53 -22.40
N LEU A 127 -15.61 -3.44 -23.35
CA LEU A 127 -16.90 -3.90 -23.88
C LEU A 127 -17.65 -4.72 -22.83
N PRO A 128 -18.99 -4.84 -22.94
CA PRO A 128 -19.78 -5.65 -22.03
C PRO A 128 -19.21 -7.07 -21.87
N GLY A 129 -19.06 -7.50 -20.62
CA GLY A 129 -18.52 -8.82 -20.28
C GLY A 129 -16.98 -8.92 -20.18
N GLN A 130 -16.22 -8.03 -20.79
CA GLN A 130 -14.75 -8.09 -20.77
C GLN A 130 -14.17 -7.86 -19.38
N LEU A 131 -14.56 -6.80 -18.68
CA LEU A 131 -14.06 -6.50 -17.34
C LEU A 131 -14.45 -7.59 -16.32
N PRO A 132 -15.70 -8.07 -16.25
CA PRO A 132 -16.04 -9.21 -15.39
C PRO A 132 -15.22 -10.48 -15.69
N ALA A 133 -14.93 -10.75 -16.97
CA ALA A 133 -14.10 -11.90 -17.34
C ALA A 133 -12.64 -11.74 -16.88
N LEU A 134 -12.05 -10.55 -17.03
CA LEU A 134 -10.72 -10.23 -16.50
C LEU A 134 -10.67 -10.39 -14.98
N VAL A 135 -11.65 -9.84 -14.26
CA VAL A 135 -11.75 -9.92 -12.81
C VAL A 135 -11.92 -11.37 -12.36
N GLY A 136 -12.79 -12.16 -13.03
CA GLY A 136 -13.00 -13.57 -12.71
C GLY A 136 -11.73 -14.40 -12.90
N LEU A 137 -10.98 -14.20 -13.98
CA LEU A 137 -9.73 -14.91 -14.23
C LEU A 137 -8.63 -14.47 -13.23
N PHE A 138 -8.57 -13.18 -12.93
CA PHE A 138 -7.67 -12.66 -11.91
C PHE A 138 -7.94 -13.31 -10.54
N GLN A 139 -9.20 -13.40 -10.12
CA GLN A 139 -9.59 -14.08 -8.88
C GLN A 139 -9.38 -15.60 -8.90
N ALA A 140 -9.38 -16.22 -10.09
CA ALA A 140 -9.12 -17.66 -10.24
C ALA A 140 -7.64 -18.03 -10.07
N GLY A 141 -6.71 -17.08 -10.10
CA GLY A 141 -5.28 -17.35 -9.92
C GLY A 141 -4.34 -16.21 -10.30
N GLY A 142 -4.78 -15.27 -11.13
CA GLY A 142 -3.93 -14.16 -11.56
C GLY A 142 -3.49 -13.21 -10.44
N TYR A 143 -4.16 -13.26 -9.29
CA TYR A 143 -3.79 -12.47 -8.11
C TYR A 143 -2.46 -12.92 -7.48
N VAL A 144 -2.02 -14.14 -7.71
CA VAL A 144 -0.80 -14.72 -7.12
C VAL A 144 0.41 -13.87 -7.43
N GLU A 145 0.53 -13.43 -8.68
CA GLU A 145 1.65 -12.63 -9.20
C GLU A 145 1.80 -11.23 -8.56
N VAL A 146 0.81 -10.79 -7.80
CA VAL A 146 0.78 -9.44 -7.23
C VAL A 146 0.45 -9.44 -5.73
N SER A 147 0.52 -10.59 -5.09
CA SER A 147 0.10 -10.79 -3.69
C SER A 147 1.23 -11.05 -2.70
N ASN A 148 2.47 -11.13 -3.17
CA ASN A 148 3.70 -11.38 -2.42
C ASN A 148 4.61 -10.15 -2.36
N PRO A 149 4.18 -9.04 -1.74
CA PRO A 149 4.81 -7.75 -1.88
C PRO A 149 6.25 -7.72 -1.39
N ASN A 150 7.09 -7.01 -2.15
CA ASN A 150 8.48 -6.70 -1.85
C ASN A 150 8.55 -5.33 -1.16
N VAL A 151 8.62 -5.32 0.17
CA VAL A 151 8.64 -4.09 0.98
C VAL A 151 10.06 -3.55 1.09
N SER A 152 10.32 -2.35 0.56
CA SER A 152 11.65 -1.74 0.58
C SER A 152 11.88 -0.77 1.74
N TYR A 153 10.82 -0.14 2.25
CA TYR A 153 10.91 0.68 3.46
C TYR A 153 9.53 0.91 4.10
N VAL A 154 9.56 1.33 5.36
CA VAL A 154 8.39 1.87 6.07
C VAL A 154 8.86 3.06 6.88
N GLU A 155 8.26 4.23 6.66
CA GLU A 155 8.70 5.48 7.28
C GLU A 155 7.54 6.41 7.61
N ASN A 156 7.75 7.30 8.59
CA ASN A 156 6.94 8.50 8.73
C ASN A 156 7.74 9.67 8.16
N ASP A 157 7.06 10.54 7.40
CA ASP A 157 7.68 11.80 7.00
C ASP A 157 7.65 12.87 8.12
N ALA A 158 8.19 14.05 7.82
CA ALA A 158 8.23 15.16 8.78
C ALA A 158 6.83 15.68 9.18
N ASP A 159 5.82 15.44 8.36
CA ASP A 159 4.44 15.84 8.62
C ASP A 159 3.66 14.74 9.38
N GLY A 160 4.31 13.62 9.68
CA GLY A 160 3.75 12.48 10.41
C GLY A 160 2.98 11.48 9.54
N TRP A 161 3.00 11.64 8.20
CA TRP A 161 2.39 10.67 7.30
C TRP A 161 3.19 9.39 7.22
N THR A 162 2.49 8.25 7.30
CA THR A 162 3.11 6.93 7.11
C THR A 162 3.17 6.59 5.63
N TYR A 163 4.34 6.15 5.19
CA TYR A 163 4.59 5.64 3.84
C TYR A 163 5.15 4.23 3.90
N VAL A 164 4.76 3.44 2.90
CA VAL A 164 5.31 2.12 2.61
C VAL A 164 5.93 2.17 1.23
N GLY A 165 7.18 1.80 1.13
CA GLY A 165 7.85 1.57 -0.15
C GLY A 165 7.66 0.14 -0.59
N LEU A 166 7.27 -0.05 -1.85
CA LEU A 166 7.28 -1.36 -2.50
C LEU A 166 8.26 -1.33 -3.66
N ASP A 167 9.06 -2.38 -3.79
CA ASP A 167 9.72 -2.70 -5.04
C ASP A 167 8.80 -3.61 -5.86
N GLY A 168 8.65 -3.32 -7.14
CA GLY A 168 7.73 -4.07 -8.01
C GLY A 168 8.10 -3.89 -9.47
N PHE A 169 7.14 -4.09 -10.35
CA PHE A 169 7.37 -4.03 -11.80
C PHE A 169 7.45 -2.59 -12.30
N ILE A 170 8.56 -2.22 -12.97
CA ILE A 170 8.60 -0.97 -13.76
C ILE A 170 7.74 -1.10 -15.02
N ASN A 171 7.53 -2.31 -15.52
CA ASN A 171 6.67 -2.59 -16.66
C ASN A 171 5.87 -3.88 -16.46
N THR A 172 4.60 -3.71 -16.10
CA THR A 172 3.64 -4.80 -15.86
C THR A 172 2.89 -5.23 -17.14
N THR A 173 3.15 -4.61 -18.29
CA THR A 173 2.45 -4.91 -19.54
C THR A 173 2.51 -6.39 -19.94
N PRO A 174 3.63 -7.12 -19.80
CA PRO A 174 3.66 -8.56 -20.10
C PRO A 174 2.69 -9.37 -19.24
N LEU A 175 2.61 -9.09 -17.94
CA LEU A 175 1.69 -9.73 -17.00
C LEU A 175 0.23 -9.45 -17.38
N LEU A 176 -0.15 -8.20 -17.62
CA LEU A 176 -1.49 -7.83 -18.02
C LEU A 176 -1.88 -8.41 -19.38
N ASN A 177 -0.94 -8.50 -20.33
CA ASN A 177 -1.18 -9.11 -21.63
C ASN A 177 -1.35 -10.64 -21.54
N SER A 178 -0.68 -11.32 -20.60
CA SER A 178 -0.92 -12.73 -20.33
C SER A 178 -2.36 -12.96 -19.84
N LEU A 179 -2.84 -12.11 -18.97
CA LEU A 179 -4.22 -12.12 -18.47
C LEU A 179 -5.23 -11.86 -19.61
N ILE A 180 -4.97 -10.88 -20.50
CA ILE A 180 -5.77 -10.63 -21.70
C ILE A 180 -5.83 -11.87 -22.59
N ALA A 181 -4.69 -12.50 -22.87
CA ALA A 181 -4.61 -13.68 -23.74
C ALA A 181 -5.45 -14.82 -23.15
N ALA A 182 -5.36 -15.07 -21.86
CA ALA A 182 -6.12 -16.10 -21.19
C ALA A 182 -7.65 -15.82 -21.21
N VAL A 183 -8.06 -14.55 -21.00
CA VAL A 183 -9.47 -14.15 -21.14
C VAL A 183 -9.94 -14.36 -22.58
N ASN A 184 -9.18 -13.89 -23.57
CA ASN A 184 -9.55 -14.02 -24.99
C ASN A 184 -9.73 -15.48 -25.42
N ALA A 185 -8.92 -16.39 -24.88
CA ALA A 185 -9.05 -17.83 -25.15
C ALA A 185 -10.36 -18.44 -24.56
N ALA A 186 -10.91 -17.81 -23.53
CA ALA A 186 -12.13 -18.26 -22.85
C ALA A 186 -13.40 -17.52 -23.30
N LEU A 187 -13.29 -16.47 -24.13
CA LEU A 187 -14.44 -15.68 -24.57
C LEU A 187 -15.38 -16.52 -25.44
N PRO A 188 -16.71 -16.39 -25.29
CA PRO A 188 -17.69 -17.01 -26.17
C PRO A 188 -17.54 -16.56 -27.63
N VAL A 189 -17.91 -17.44 -28.55
CA VAL A 189 -17.94 -17.10 -29.99
C VAL A 189 -18.83 -15.88 -30.24
N GLY A 190 -18.28 -14.90 -30.96
CA GLY A 190 -18.98 -13.66 -31.27
C GLY A 190 -18.70 -12.50 -30.29
N VAL A 191 -18.02 -12.74 -29.21
CA VAL A 191 -17.54 -11.68 -28.31
C VAL A 191 -16.20 -11.14 -28.87
N ALA A 192 -16.10 -9.82 -29.02
CA ALA A 192 -14.88 -9.22 -29.52
C ALA A 192 -13.73 -9.40 -28.52
N PRO A 193 -12.54 -9.82 -28.98
CA PRO A 193 -11.39 -10.00 -28.12
C PRO A 193 -10.90 -8.66 -27.57
N ILE A 194 -10.26 -8.72 -26.40
CA ILE A 194 -9.55 -7.58 -25.81
C ILE A 194 -8.23 -7.44 -26.58
N ALA A 195 -7.98 -6.26 -27.16
CA ALA A 195 -6.69 -5.99 -27.79
C ALA A 195 -5.59 -5.95 -26.73
N PRO A 196 -4.38 -6.45 -27.03
CA PRO A 196 -3.26 -6.36 -26.09
C PRO A 196 -2.89 -4.90 -25.80
N LEU A 197 -2.29 -4.65 -24.64
CA LEU A 197 -1.73 -3.37 -24.28
C LEU A 197 -0.45 -3.12 -25.08
N THR A 198 -0.32 -1.92 -25.61
CA THR A 198 0.85 -1.49 -26.40
C THR A 198 1.69 -0.44 -25.70
N GLN A 199 1.15 0.17 -24.64
CA GLN A 199 1.87 1.13 -23.81
C GLN A 199 2.36 0.45 -22.53
N PRO A 200 3.55 0.81 -22.03
CA PRO A 200 4.01 0.33 -20.73
C PRO A 200 3.00 0.66 -19.64
N SER A 201 2.74 -0.31 -18.78
CA SER A 201 1.94 -0.16 -17.57
C SER A 201 2.85 -0.31 -16.37
N GLN A 202 2.68 0.54 -15.36
CA GLN A 202 3.38 0.46 -14.09
C GLN A 202 2.37 0.11 -13.00
N VAL A 203 2.47 -1.09 -12.47
CA VAL A 203 1.60 -1.54 -11.37
C VAL A 203 2.46 -2.26 -10.35
N SER A 204 2.37 -1.86 -9.08
CA SER A 204 3.04 -2.56 -8.00
C SER A 204 2.30 -3.83 -7.62
N GLU A 205 2.98 -4.69 -6.91
CA GLU A 205 2.36 -5.67 -6.04
C GLU A 205 1.50 -4.99 -4.99
N VAL A 206 0.67 -5.76 -4.29
CA VAL A 206 -0.27 -5.24 -3.30
C VAL A 206 0.17 -5.68 -1.91
N VAL A 207 0.30 -4.75 -0.99
CA VAL A 207 0.48 -5.02 0.44
C VAL A 207 -0.76 -4.61 1.21
N LYS A 208 -1.21 -5.43 2.16
CA LYS A 208 -2.21 -4.97 3.14
C LYS A 208 -1.51 -4.48 4.39
N VAL A 209 -1.96 -3.31 4.86
CA VAL A 209 -1.36 -2.58 5.97
C VAL A 209 -2.41 -2.30 7.03
N GLN A 210 -2.03 -2.48 8.29
CA GLN A 210 -2.83 -2.14 9.45
C GLN A 210 -2.00 -1.21 10.34
N LEU A 211 -2.48 0.00 10.57
CA LEU A 211 -1.93 0.90 11.58
C LEU A 211 -2.62 0.58 12.91
N TYR A 212 -1.84 0.39 13.94
CA TYR A 212 -2.23 -0.07 15.28
C TYR A 212 -2.96 -1.44 15.29
N GLU A 213 -2.80 -2.16 16.38
CA GLU A 213 -3.40 -3.49 16.55
C GLU A 213 -4.93 -3.39 16.62
N GLY A 214 -5.63 -4.20 15.81
CA GLY A 214 -7.10 -4.17 15.70
C GLY A 214 -7.68 -3.10 14.79
N GLY A 215 -6.84 -2.27 14.13
CA GLY A 215 -7.28 -1.31 13.12
C GLY A 215 -7.78 -1.96 11.84
N SER A 216 -8.37 -1.16 10.95
CA SER A 216 -8.79 -1.63 9.63
C SER A 216 -7.58 -1.96 8.74
N TRP A 217 -7.74 -2.94 7.86
CA TRP A 217 -6.77 -3.23 6.81
C TRP A 217 -6.94 -2.26 5.64
N HIS A 218 -5.83 -1.72 5.17
CA HIS A 218 -5.74 -0.91 3.96
C HIS A 218 -4.92 -1.68 2.92
N TYR A 219 -5.39 -1.70 1.68
CA TYR A 219 -4.70 -2.32 0.55
C TYR A 219 -3.97 -1.24 -0.23
N LEU A 220 -2.63 -1.32 -0.25
CA LEU A 220 -1.79 -0.33 -0.89
C LEU A 220 -1.14 -0.91 -2.14
N TYR A 221 -1.20 -0.17 -3.21
CA TYR A 221 -0.52 -0.41 -4.49
C TYR A 221 -0.42 0.91 -5.27
N GLY A 222 0.43 0.95 -6.28
CA GLY A 222 0.70 2.18 -7.03
C GLY A 222 0.87 1.93 -8.53
N PHE A 223 0.79 3.01 -9.28
CA PHE A 223 0.87 3.04 -10.74
C PHE A 223 1.94 4.01 -11.25
N SER A 224 2.79 4.50 -10.37
CA SER A 224 3.90 5.39 -10.71
C SER A 224 5.15 4.92 -9.99
N ALA A 225 6.07 4.37 -10.74
CA ALA A 225 7.33 3.85 -10.24
C ALA A 225 8.50 4.77 -10.58
N THR A 226 9.49 4.77 -9.68
CA THR A 226 10.86 5.22 -10.00
C THR A 226 11.71 3.98 -10.27
N GLU A 227 12.58 4.03 -11.29
CA GLU A 227 13.49 2.94 -11.59
C GLU A 227 14.46 2.71 -10.42
N THR A 228 14.59 1.45 -9.96
CA THR A 228 15.48 1.08 -8.84
C THR A 228 16.93 0.97 -9.23
N GLY A 229 17.21 0.69 -10.51
CA GLY A 229 18.56 0.35 -11.00
C GLY A 229 19.00 -1.07 -10.62
N TYR A 230 18.14 -1.91 -10.07
CA TYR A 230 18.45 -3.30 -9.77
C TYR A 230 18.49 -4.14 -11.06
N SER A 231 19.49 -5.01 -11.16
CA SER A 231 19.66 -5.93 -12.29
C SER A 231 19.13 -7.35 -12.03
N ALA A 232 18.79 -7.65 -10.78
CA ALA A 232 18.22 -8.93 -10.38
C ALA A 232 16.73 -8.77 -10.05
N GLY A 233 15.98 -9.84 -10.25
CA GLY A 233 14.57 -9.94 -9.97
C GLY A 233 14.10 -11.36 -10.22
N ASP A 234 12.84 -11.63 -9.96
CA ASP A 234 12.21 -12.92 -10.19
C ASP A 234 11.72 -13.02 -11.65
N PRO A 235 12.29 -13.96 -12.45
CA PRO A 235 11.79 -14.20 -13.78
C PRO A 235 10.36 -14.78 -13.73
N PRO A 236 9.51 -14.53 -14.76
CA PRO A 236 9.88 -13.85 -15.99
C PRO A 236 9.70 -12.32 -15.97
N PHE A 237 9.14 -11.75 -14.93
CA PHE A 237 8.66 -10.36 -14.93
C PHE A 237 9.56 -9.36 -14.21
N PHE A 238 10.52 -9.80 -13.40
CA PHE A 238 11.51 -8.96 -12.69
C PHE A 238 10.88 -7.85 -11.82
N SER A 239 10.20 -8.26 -10.76
CA SER A 239 9.41 -7.37 -9.90
C SER A 239 10.20 -6.26 -9.20
N TYR A 240 11.51 -6.39 -9.01
CA TYR A 240 12.33 -5.39 -8.29
C TYR A 240 12.73 -4.16 -9.10
N THR A 241 12.28 -4.01 -10.32
CA THR A 241 12.77 -2.96 -11.24
C THR A 241 12.16 -1.59 -10.99
N GLY A 242 11.04 -1.50 -10.30
CA GLY A 242 10.35 -0.26 -9.98
C GLY A 242 10.15 -0.08 -8.48
N ALA A 243 10.40 1.13 -7.96
CA ALA A 243 10.09 1.52 -6.59
C ALA A 243 8.83 2.39 -6.54
N TYR A 244 7.91 2.05 -5.66
CA TYR A 244 6.63 2.74 -5.44
C TYR A 244 6.57 3.30 -4.03
N ARG A 245 6.23 4.58 -3.88
CA ARG A 245 6.01 5.22 -2.58
C ARG A 245 4.52 5.35 -2.31
N LEU A 246 4.02 4.61 -1.34
CA LEU A 246 2.59 4.47 -1.05
C LEU A 246 2.26 5.07 0.31
N ARG A 247 1.31 6.01 0.34
CA ARG A 247 0.83 6.61 1.58
C ARG A 247 -0.24 5.73 2.23
N VAL A 248 -0.09 5.45 3.52
CA VAL A 248 -1.10 4.75 4.30
C VAL A 248 -2.21 5.74 4.64
N PRO A 249 -3.49 5.44 4.35
CA PRO A 249 -4.61 6.29 4.75
C PRO A 249 -4.66 6.45 6.27
N GLU A 250 -4.98 7.66 6.73
CA GLU A 250 -5.18 7.88 8.16
C GLU A 250 -6.41 7.14 8.67
N PRO A 251 -6.37 6.70 9.93
CA PRO A 251 -7.55 6.13 10.57
C PRO A 251 -8.71 7.14 10.55
N GLU A 252 -9.89 6.68 10.15
CA GLU A 252 -11.12 7.50 10.14
C GLU A 252 -11.44 8.13 11.51
N SER A 253 -10.88 7.58 12.60
CA SER A 253 -10.98 8.11 13.96
C SER A 253 -10.47 9.55 14.09
N LEU A 254 -9.46 9.97 13.33
CA LEU A 254 -8.96 11.35 13.35
C LEU A 254 -9.96 12.31 12.69
N ALA A 255 -10.62 11.89 11.63
CA ALA A 255 -11.69 12.67 11.00
C ALA A 255 -12.88 12.83 11.95
N LEU A 256 -13.28 11.76 12.66
CA LEU A 256 -14.34 11.79 13.67
C LEU A 256 -13.99 12.67 14.88
N LEU A 257 -12.72 12.63 15.33
CA LEU A 257 -12.24 13.50 16.40
C LEU A 257 -12.31 14.99 15.96
N GLY A 258 -11.89 15.29 14.73
CA GLY A 258 -11.99 16.63 14.16
C GLY A 258 -13.43 17.14 14.10
N ILE A 259 -14.37 16.32 13.61
CA ILE A 259 -15.81 16.61 13.57
C ILE A 259 -16.38 16.77 14.98
N GLY A 260 -15.98 15.89 15.91
CA GLY A 260 -16.40 15.97 17.33
C GLY A 260 -15.97 17.28 17.99
N LEU A 261 -14.74 17.72 17.77
CA LEU A 261 -14.22 19.00 18.30
C LEU A 261 -14.96 20.20 17.70
N VAL A 262 -15.20 20.20 16.38
CA VAL A 262 -16.00 21.25 15.72
C VAL A 262 -17.42 21.27 16.27
N GLY A 263 -18.06 20.10 16.46
CA GLY A 263 -19.38 19.98 17.05
C GLY A 263 -19.46 20.55 18.48
N LEU A 264 -18.43 20.28 19.30
CA LEU A 264 -18.33 20.84 20.66
C LEU A 264 -18.17 22.36 20.65
N CYS A 265 -17.38 22.92 19.73
CA CYS A 265 -17.18 24.36 19.57
C CYS A 265 -18.48 25.06 19.14
N LEU A 266 -19.25 24.48 18.24
CA LEU A 266 -20.52 25.01 17.76
C LEU A 266 -21.63 24.89 18.82
N GLY A 267 -21.65 23.77 19.56
CA GLY A 267 -22.61 23.55 20.65
C GLY A 267 -22.46 24.53 21.81
N ARG A 268 -21.25 24.99 22.09
CA ARG A 268 -20.96 25.98 23.15
C ARG A 268 -21.42 27.39 22.80
N ARG A 269 -21.54 27.75 21.51
CA ARG A 269 -22.05 29.05 21.06
C ARG A 269 -23.57 29.22 21.20
N ARG A 270 -24.32 28.15 21.38
CA ARG A 270 -25.80 28.20 21.51
C ARG A 270 -26.30 28.32 22.96
N ARG A 271 -25.41 28.37 23.95
CA ARG A 271 -25.78 28.47 25.39
C ARG A 271 -25.43 29.83 26.02
N VAL A 272 -25.28 30.87 25.22
CA VAL A 272 -25.09 32.25 25.68
C VAL A 272 -26.27 33.10 25.23
#